data_61849d2cfce2cbc4b7839d888a8d2fdd
#
_entry.id   61849d2cfce2cbc4b7839d888a8d2fdd
#
_cell.length_a   1.000
_cell.length_b   1.000
_cell.length_c   1.000
_cell.angle_alpha   90.00
_cell.angle_beta   90.00
_cell.angle_gamma   90.00
#
_symmetry.space_group_name_H-M   'P 1'
#
loop_
_entity.id
_entity.type
_entity.pdbx_description
1 polymer ?
#
loop_
_entity_poly.entity_id
_entity_poly.type
_entity_poly.pdbx_seq_one_letter_code
_entity_poly.pdbx_strand_id
1 'polypeptide(L)'
;MPDKIYIYGDSLLKATVPDGDFHYHFHINEVMQRYQTKLVEVVNRSKMGATIRKGLSLVRHDLDRGLEARYALVSYGGNDSDFDWAAIDADPEADHRPNTELPEFADTLHETLDALRQGGVQPVMM
;
A
#
# COMPACT_ATOMS: atom_id res chain seq x y z
N MET A 1 14.13 -2.39 -22.15
CA MET A 1 13.90 -2.22 -20.70
C MET A 1 12.53 -2.78 -20.36
N PRO A 2 12.42 -3.63 -19.35
CA PRO A 2 11.11 -4.07 -18.91
C PRO A 2 10.33 -2.91 -18.28
N ASP A 3 9.02 -2.92 -18.48
CA ASP A 3 8.14 -2.00 -17.76
C ASP A 3 8.19 -2.33 -16.26
N LYS A 4 8.19 -1.30 -15.44
CA LYS A 4 8.12 -1.45 -13.99
C LYS A 4 6.71 -1.16 -13.48
N ILE A 5 6.28 -1.97 -12.53
CA ILE A 5 5.04 -1.76 -11.79
C ILE A 5 5.41 -1.70 -10.31
N TYR A 6 5.09 -0.60 -9.66
CA TYR A 6 5.22 -0.47 -8.22
C TYR A 6 3.91 -0.82 -7.54
N ILE A 7 3.99 -1.39 -6.35
CA ILE A 7 2.84 -1.71 -5.52
C ILE A 7 2.98 -0.97 -4.19
N TYR A 8 1.98 -0.15 -3.89
CA TYR A 8 1.86 0.56 -2.61
C TYR A 8 0.59 0.10 -1.91
N GLY A 9 0.73 -0.48 -0.75
CA GLY A 9 -0.40 -1.00 -0.01
C GLY A 9 -0.02 -1.48 1.38
N ASP A 10 -0.98 -2.13 2.01
CA ASP A 10 -0.86 -2.72 3.34
C ASP A 10 -0.54 -4.23 3.28
N SER A 11 -0.88 -4.94 4.35
CA SER A 11 -0.63 -6.38 4.45
C SER A 11 -1.31 -7.21 3.37
N LEU A 12 -2.43 -6.75 2.81
CA LEU A 12 -3.16 -7.48 1.77
C LEU A 12 -2.35 -7.54 0.47
N LEU A 13 -1.74 -6.43 0.07
CA LEU A 13 -0.91 -6.39 -1.13
C LEU A 13 0.52 -6.87 -0.87
N LYS A 14 0.95 -6.93 0.37
CA LYS A 14 2.21 -7.57 0.72
C LYS A 14 2.18 -9.06 0.36
N ALA A 15 0.98 -9.64 0.37
CA ALA A 15 0.72 -11.02 -0.03
C ALA A 15 1.66 -12.02 0.65
N THR A 16 1.83 -11.85 1.95
CA THR A 16 2.58 -12.79 2.77
C THR A 16 1.67 -13.96 3.15
N VAL A 17 2.21 -15.16 3.05
CA VAL A 17 1.53 -16.38 3.53
C VAL A 17 2.39 -17.05 4.58
N PRO A 18 1.77 -17.69 5.61
CA PRO A 18 2.54 -18.46 6.55
C PRO A 18 3.07 -19.72 5.88
N ASP A 19 4.31 -20.06 6.15
CA ASP A 19 4.86 -21.37 5.86
C ASP A 19 4.56 -22.34 7.02
N GLY A 20 4.97 -23.59 6.88
CA GLY A 20 4.73 -24.62 7.90
C GLY A 20 5.41 -24.37 9.24
N ASP A 21 6.34 -23.43 9.35
CA ASP A 21 7.14 -23.11 10.53
C ASP A 21 6.78 -21.75 11.14
N PHE A 22 5.56 -21.23 10.86
CA PHE A 22 5.07 -19.92 11.30
C PHE A 22 5.85 -18.73 10.80
N HIS A 23 6.67 -18.89 9.78
CA HIS A 23 7.29 -17.78 9.06
C HIS A 23 6.40 -17.34 7.90
N TYR A 24 6.58 -16.09 7.47
CA TYR A 24 5.83 -15.53 6.34
C TYR A 24 6.77 -15.29 5.17
N HIS A 25 6.31 -15.60 3.97
CA HIS A 25 7.04 -15.27 2.75
C HIS A 25 6.12 -14.55 1.74
N PHE A 26 6.74 -13.89 0.78
CA PHE A 26 6.02 -13.11 -0.22
C PHE A 26 5.47 -14.02 -1.32
N HIS A 27 4.21 -14.33 -1.23
CA HIS A 27 3.55 -15.18 -2.22
C HIS A 27 3.38 -14.49 -3.58
N ILE A 28 3.04 -13.19 -3.57
CA ILE A 28 2.79 -12.43 -4.81
C ILE A 28 4.01 -12.44 -5.73
N ASN A 29 5.21 -12.36 -5.19
CA ASN A 29 6.42 -12.40 -6.00
C ASN A 29 6.59 -13.75 -6.71
N GLU A 30 6.28 -14.85 -6.03
CA GLU A 30 6.32 -16.19 -6.63
C GLU A 30 5.28 -16.35 -7.74
N VAL A 31 4.05 -15.89 -7.50
CA VAL A 31 2.98 -15.92 -8.48
C VAL A 31 3.32 -15.05 -9.68
N MET A 32 3.78 -13.84 -9.45
CA MET A 32 4.18 -12.93 -10.52
C MET A 32 5.32 -13.51 -11.35
N GLN A 33 6.29 -14.15 -10.73
CA GLN A 33 7.39 -14.80 -11.45
C GLN A 33 6.92 -15.91 -12.39
N ARG A 34 5.87 -16.63 -12.00
CA ARG A 34 5.31 -17.72 -12.84
C ARG A 34 4.60 -17.20 -14.08
N TYR A 35 3.89 -16.09 -13.95
CA TYR A 35 3.04 -15.54 -15.00
C TYR A 35 3.65 -14.32 -15.68
N GLN A 36 4.73 -13.84 -15.15
CA GLN A 36 5.41 -12.66 -15.64
C GLN A 36 6.07 -12.96 -16.98
N THR A 37 5.71 -12.20 -17.98
CA THR A 37 6.49 -12.16 -19.21
C THR A 37 7.80 -11.41 -18.90
N LYS A 38 8.84 -11.63 -19.70
CA LYS A 38 10.15 -10.99 -19.50
C LYS A 38 10.12 -9.45 -19.56
N LEU A 39 8.94 -8.86 -19.74
CA LEU A 39 8.75 -7.45 -20.02
C LEU A 39 8.27 -6.63 -18.81
N VAL A 40 8.00 -7.26 -17.66
CA VAL A 40 7.46 -6.57 -16.49
C VAL A 40 8.29 -6.89 -15.25
N GLU A 41 8.73 -5.86 -14.55
CA GLU A 41 9.37 -5.95 -13.24
C GLU A 41 8.41 -5.40 -12.18
N VAL A 42 8.18 -6.17 -11.13
CA VAL A 42 7.30 -5.76 -10.02
C VAL A 42 8.13 -5.39 -8.80
N VAL A 43 7.93 -4.18 -8.30
CA VAL A 43 8.56 -3.70 -7.07
C VAL A 43 7.46 -3.50 -6.02
N ASN A 44 7.42 -4.38 -5.04
CA ASN A 44 6.41 -4.34 -3.99
C ASN A 44 6.88 -3.49 -2.81
N ARG A 45 6.25 -2.32 -2.63
CA ARG A 45 6.51 -1.38 -1.54
C ARG A 45 5.48 -1.46 -0.43
N SER A 46 4.63 -2.48 -0.44
CA SER A 46 3.61 -2.68 0.59
C SER A 46 4.23 -2.93 1.96
N LYS A 47 3.56 -2.45 3.01
CA LYS A 47 4.01 -2.58 4.40
C LYS A 47 2.87 -3.10 5.28
N MET A 48 3.21 -4.00 6.18
CA MET A 48 2.28 -4.46 7.22
C MET A 48 1.82 -3.27 8.08
N GLY A 49 0.52 -3.16 8.31
CA GLY A 49 -0.04 -2.10 9.15
C GLY A 49 -0.06 -0.71 8.52
N ALA A 50 0.31 -0.57 7.26
CA ALA A 50 0.41 0.74 6.61
C ALA A 50 -0.95 1.41 6.43
N THR A 51 -0.98 2.71 6.68
CA THR A 51 -2.09 3.62 6.37
C THR A 51 -1.80 4.41 5.11
N ILE A 52 -2.77 5.18 4.64
CA ILE A 52 -2.59 6.07 3.47
C ILE A 52 -1.48 7.11 3.69
N ARG A 53 -1.27 7.56 4.94
CA ARG A 53 -0.17 8.47 5.27
C ARG A 53 1.18 7.84 4.98
N LYS A 54 1.33 6.57 5.34
CA LYS A 54 2.54 5.81 5.01
C LYS A 54 2.70 5.66 3.51
N GLY A 55 1.60 5.43 2.80
CA GLY A 55 1.57 5.34 1.35
C GLY A 55 2.09 6.61 0.69
N LEU A 56 1.57 7.76 1.07
CA LEU A 56 2.04 9.06 0.56
C LEU A 56 3.52 9.29 0.84
N SER A 57 3.96 8.97 2.06
CA SER A 57 5.37 9.12 2.45
C SER A 57 6.29 8.26 1.58
N LEU A 58 5.91 7.01 1.31
CA LEU A 58 6.69 6.11 0.47
C LEU A 58 6.72 6.57 -0.99
N VAL A 59 5.59 6.99 -1.53
CA VAL A 59 5.49 7.51 -2.90
C VAL A 59 6.40 8.72 -3.07
N ARG A 60 6.33 9.68 -2.17
CA ARG A 60 7.20 10.88 -2.22
C ARG A 60 8.67 10.52 -2.11
N HIS A 61 9.02 9.62 -1.21
CA HIS A 61 10.38 9.13 -1.06
C HIS A 61 10.90 8.50 -2.34
N ASP A 62 10.10 7.63 -2.96
CA ASP A 62 10.50 6.94 -4.18
C ASP A 62 10.59 7.91 -5.38
N LEU A 63 9.66 8.87 -5.48
CA LEU A 63 9.73 9.92 -6.51
C LEU A 63 10.98 10.79 -6.36
N ASP A 64 11.34 11.18 -5.16
CA ASP A 64 12.55 11.96 -4.88
C ASP A 64 13.82 11.19 -5.25
N ARG A 65 13.76 9.87 -5.25
CA ARG A 65 14.87 9.00 -5.64
C ARG A 65 14.83 8.60 -7.10
N GLY A 66 13.97 9.21 -7.89
CA GLY A 66 13.92 8.98 -9.32
C GLY A 66 13.09 7.76 -9.73
N LEU A 67 11.98 7.49 -9.02
CA LEU A 67 11.06 6.42 -9.40
C LEU A 67 10.67 6.56 -10.87
N GLU A 68 10.95 5.51 -11.63
CA GLU A 68 10.50 5.34 -13.01
C GLU A 68 9.68 4.06 -13.10
N ALA A 69 8.39 4.20 -13.36
CA ALA A 69 7.49 3.08 -13.51
C ALA A 69 6.33 3.47 -14.43
N ARG A 70 5.79 2.49 -15.12
CA ARG A 70 4.61 2.70 -15.97
C ARG A 70 3.34 2.81 -15.13
N TYR A 71 3.21 1.91 -14.16
CA TYR A 71 2.04 1.82 -13.30
C TYR A 71 2.43 1.73 -11.82
N ALA A 72 1.55 2.24 -10.97
CA ALA A 72 1.60 2.00 -9.54
C ALA A 72 0.23 1.53 -9.05
N LEU A 73 0.17 0.34 -8.49
CA LEU A 73 -1.02 -0.16 -7.80
C LEU A 73 -1.07 0.46 -6.41
N VAL A 74 -2.21 1.04 -6.05
CA VAL A 74 -2.40 1.70 -4.75
C VAL A 74 -3.61 1.08 -4.05
N SER A 75 -3.40 0.54 -2.86
CA SER A 75 -4.48 -0.05 -2.06
C SER A 75 -4.23 0.18 -0.58
N TYR A 76 -4.98 1.10 0.00
CA TYR A 76 -5.00 1.41 1.43
C TYR A 76 -6.43 1.54 1.91
N GLY A 77 -6.64 1.57 3.20
CA GLY A 77 -7.92 1.84 3.82
C GLY A 77 -8.27 0.90 4.97
N GLY A 78 -7.85 -0.35 4.92
CA GLY A 78 -8.11 -1.32 5.98
C GLY A 78 -7.58 -0.86 7.33
N ASN A 79 -6.30 -0.49 7.38
CA ASN A 79 -5.69 0.02 8.61
C ASN A 79 -6.17 1.44 8.96
N ASP A 80 -6.48 2.26 7.95
CA ASP A 80 -7.02 3.61 8.17
C ASP A 80 -8.39 3.58 8.85
N SER A 81 -9.25 2.64 8.46
CA SER A 81 -10.60 2.49 9.01
C SER A 81 -10.65 1.74 10.34
N ASP A 82 -9.53 1.18 10.79
CA ASP A 82 -9.47 0.41 12.02
C ASP A 82 -9.44 1.32 13.25
N PHE A 83 -9.87 0.76 14.38
CA PHE A 83 -9.97 1.45 15.66
C PHE A 83 -9.03 0.83 16.69
N ASP A 84 -8.78 1.56 17.77
CA ASP A 84 -8.19 1.01 18.98
C ASP A 84 -9.26 0.21 19.76
N TRP A 85 -9.34 -1.07 19.47
CA TRP A 85 -10.33 -1.96 20.04
C TRP A 85 -10.15 -2.15 21.54
N ALA A 86 -8.94 -2.07 22.06
CA ALA A 86 -8.68 -2.13 23.50
C ALA A 86 -9.27 -0.89 24.21
N ALA A 87 -9.16 0.29 23.60
CA ALA A 87 -9.77 1.51 24.13
C ALA A 87 -11.30 1.44 24.09
N ILE A 88 -11.88 0.85 23.04
CA ILE A 88 -13.34 0.63 22.94
C ILE A 88 -13.81 -0.33 24.02
N ASP A 89 -13.08 -1.42 24.24
CA ASP A 89 -13.42 -2.39 25.28
C ASP A 89 -13.36 -1.76 26.69
N ALA A 90 -12.36 -0.91 26.92
CA ALA A 90 -12.19 -0.22 28.22
C ALA A 90 -13.28 0.82 28.49
N ASP A 91 -13.75 1.53 27.47
CA ASP A 91 -14.79 2.57 27.58
C ASP A 91 -15.61 2.65 26.27
N PRO A 92 -16.64 1.81 26.13
CA PRO A 92 -17.47 1.79 24.91
C PRO A 92 -18.23 3.07 24.64
N GLU A 93 -18.49 3.89 25.66
CA GLU A 93 -19.28 5.12 25.57
C GLU A 93 -18.42 6.34 25.21
N ALA A 94 -17.10 6.23 25.18
CA ALA A 94 -16.23 7.31 24.77
C ALA A 94 -16.32 7.57 23.26
N ASP A 95 -15.85 8.74 22.84
CA ASP A 95 -15.76 9.08 21.42
C ASP A 95 -14.54 8.37 20.80
N HIS A 96 -14.79 7.31 20.07
CA HIS A 96 -13.77 6.53 19.39
C HIS A 96 -13.71 6.92 17.91
N ARG A 97 -12.48 7.08 17.42
CA ARG A 97 -12.22 7.49 16.04
C ARG A 97 -11.32 6.47 15.34
N PRO A 98 -11.46 6.30 14.03
CA PRO A 98 -10.57 5.44 13.27
C PRO A 98 -9.15 6.01 13.24
N ASN A 99 -8.19 5.20 12.85
CA ASN A 99 -6.79 5.63 12.72
C ASN A 99 -6.63 6.82 11.75
N THR A 100 -7.42 6.84 10.69
CA THR A 100 -7.50 7.96 9.76
C THR A 100 -8.97 8.25 9.48
N GLU A 101 -9.39 9.49 9.73
CA GLU A 101 -10.77 9.88 9.42
C GLU A 101 -10.98 10.00 7.91
N LEU A 102 -12.21 9.78 7.46
CA LEU A 102 -12.53 9.70 6.04
C LEU A 102 -12.12 10.95 5.24
N PRO A 103 -12.34 12.19 5.71
CA PRO A 103 -11.90 13.37 4.96
C PRO A 103 -10.37 13.42 4.78
N GLU A 104 -9.61 13.10 5.81
CA GLU A 104 -8.15 13.05 5.74
C GLU A 104 -7.69 11.91 4.82
N PHE A 105 -8.34 10.75 4.90
CA PHE A 105 -8.04 9.64 4.00
C PHE A 105 -8.24 10.04 2.54
N ALA A 106 -9.39 10.66 2.22
CA ALA A 106 -9.70 11.09 0.87
C ALA A 106 -8.68 12.12 0.35
N ASP A 107 -8.36 13.13 1.15
CA ASP A 107 -7.40 14.16 0.76
C ASP A 107 -5.99 13.59 0.55
N THR A 108 -5.55 12.73 1.46
CA THR A 108 -4.23 12.09 1.37
C THR A 108 -4.15 11.13 0.19
N LEU A 109 -5.23 10.40 -0.10
CA LEU A 109 -5.30 9.54 -1.28
C LEU A 109 -5.21 10.36 -2.57
N HIS A 110 -5.97 11.45 -2.70
CA HIS A 110 -5.88 12.35 -3.85
C HIS A 110 -4.46 12.89 -4.04
N GLU A 111 -3.84 13.31 -2.97
CA GLU A 111 -2.46 13.83 -2.99
C GLU A 111 -1.48 12.75 -3.46
N THR A 112 -1.67 11.50 -3.00
CA THR A 112 -0.84 10.36 -3.41
C THR A 112 -0.99 10.08 -4.91
N LEU A 113 -2.22 10.04 -5.41
CA LEU A 113 -2.49 9.79 -6.83
C LEU A 113 -1.95 10.92 -7.71
N ASP A 114 -2.11 12.16 -7.28
CA ASP A 114 -1.61 13.33 -8.02
C ASP A 114 -0.07 13.35 -8.05
N ALA A 115 0.58 13.00 -6.95
CA ALA A 115 2.04 12.90 -6.91
C ALA A 115 2.55 11.87 -7.91
N LEU A 116 1.93 10.71 -8.00
CA LEU A 116 2.27 9.67 -8.98
C LEU A 116 2.09 10.17 -10.42
N ARG A 117 0.95 10.79 -10.72
CA ARG A 117 0.67 11.34 -12.07
C ARG A 117 1.67 12.41 -12.46
N GLN A 118 2.00 13.33 -11.55
CA GLN A 118 3.00 14.37 -11.77
C GLN A 118 4.39 13.77 -12.01
N GLY A 119 4.69 12.65 -11.40
CA GLY A 119 5.92 11.90 -11.63
C GLY A 119 5.91 11.02 -12.89
N GLY A 120 4.86 11.08 -13.70
CA GLY A 120 4.75 10.29 -14.93
C GLY A 120 4.34 8.84 -14.72
N VAL A 121 3.81 8.50 -13.56
CA VAL A 121 3.37 7.14 -13.20
C VAL A 121 1.85 7.08 -13.24
N GLN A 122 1.29 6.10 -13.95
CA GLN A 122 -0.16 5.90 -13.99
C GLN A 122 -0.60 5.13 -12.73
N PRO A 123 -1.35 5.77 -11.81
CA PRO A 123 -1.88 5.05 -10.66
C PRO A 123 -3.08 4.19 -11.04
N VAL A 124 -3.16 3.03 -10.42
CA VAL A 124 -4.29 2.11 -10.52
C VAL A 124 -4.75 1.78 -9.11
N MET A 125 -6.00 2.10 -8.80
CA MET A 125 -6.60 1.81 -7.50
C MET A 125 -7.17 0.40 -7.45
N MET A 126 -6.97 -0.24 -6.32
CA MET A 126 -7.57 -1.54 -6.01
C MET A 126 -8.48 -1.41 -4.78
#